data_705f8625c64ac47cb7e71e6e44fd9f38
#
_entry.id   705f8625c64ac47cb7e71e6e44fd9f38
#
_cell.length_a   1.000
_cell.length_b   1.000
_cell.length_c   1.000
_cell.angle_alpha   90.00
_cell.angle_beta   90.00
_cell.angle_gamma   90.00
#
_symmetry.space_group_name_H-M   'P 1'
#
loop_
_entity.id
_entity.type
_entity.pdbx_description
1 polymer ?
#
loop_
_entity_poly.entity_id
_entity_poly.type
_entity_poly.pdbx_seq_one_letter_code
_entity_poly.pdbx_strand_id
1 'polypeptide(L)'
;MNQPSTITLERPTPQLAAITFSNPPANLIVGETVTRLHETIVELGEDPDIQVVVFKSGVPDFYFNHFDLAAMADFPAPAAEDAIPIWTEIVLRLTKASYITIASIRGRTRGGGNELALACDLRYASREKAMFGHPEVGGGLVPGGGGTERLPRFIGRDRALEAILSSSDYDADLAERWGWVTRALPDAQLDDFVDTMAARLASFDKTSLASVKAMVNRATLPPDADLVASYGEFAHSLTLPGFLSRAAGFGALAAQAGPDLEYRLGEYLGMANQQA
;
A
#
# COMPACT_ATOMS: atom_id res chain seq x y z
N MET A 1 -24.91 -15.97 1.21
CA MET A 1 -24.12 -15.78 2.46
C MET A 1 -23.24 -14.60 2.18
N ASN A 2 -23.31 -13.53 2.99
CA ASN A 2 -22.38 -12.40 2.82
C ASN A 2 -20.96 -12.92 3.05
N GLN A 3 -20.05 -12.67 2.13
CA GLN A 3 -18.64 -12.91 2.38
C GLN A 3 -18.20 -12.04 3.58
N PRO A 4 -17.32 -12.54 4.45
CA PRO A 4 -16.79 -11.73 5.53
C PRO A 4 -16.05 -10.52 4.93
N SER A 5 -16.11 -9.37 5.63
CA SER A 5 -15.37 -8.18 5.18
C SER A 5 -13.86 -8.45 5.12
N THR A 6 -13.21 -7.94 4.08
CA THR A 6 -11.75 -8.03 3.96
C THR A 6 -11.03 -7.07 4.92
N ILE A 7 -11.73 -6.06 5.45
CA ILE A 7 -11.22 -5.09 6.41
C ILE A 7 -11.93 -5.27 7.75
N THR A 8 -11.15 -5.42 8.81
CA THR A 8 -11.65 -5.41 10.18
C THR A 8 -11.03 -4.25 10.95
N LEU A 9 -11.85 -3.59 11.78
CA LEU A 9 -11.44 -2.49 12.66
C LEU A 9 -11.57 -2.94 14.11
N GLU A 10 -10.48 -2.86 14.84
CA GLU A 10 -10.40 -3.07 16.28
C GLU A 10 -10.04 -1.78 16.99
N ARG A 11 -10.56 -1.59 18.21
CA ARG A 11 -10.28 -0.40 19.05
C ARG A 11 -9.78 -0.87 20.42
N PRO A 12 -8.46 -1.15 20.56
CA PRO A 12 -7.87 -1.58 21.84
C PRO A 12 -8.05 -0.54 22.95
N THR A 13 -8.02 0.75 22.59
CA THR A 13 -8.34 1.87 23.48
C THR A 13 -9.08 2.96 22.68
N PRO A 14 -9.69 3.97 23.32
CA PRO A 14 -10.30 5.08 22.59
C PRO A 14 -9.30 5.82 21.66
N GLN A 15 -8.00 5.86 22.01
CA GLN A 15 -6.97 6.56 21.27
C GLN A 15 -6.30 5.70 20.20
N LEU A 16 -6.49 4.38 20.21
CA LEU A 16 -5.78 3.43 19.37
C LEU A 16 -6.76 2.56 18.58
N ALA A 17 -6.58 2.53 17.26
CA ALA A 17 -7.27 1.61 16.37
C ALA A 17 -6.28 0.73 15.62
N ALA A 18 -6.73 -0.47 15.24
CA ALA A 18 -6.03 -1.38 14.35
C ALA A 18 -6.93 -1.77 13.18
N ILE A 19 -6.43 -1.60 11.97
CA ILE A 19 -7.07 -2.04 10.73
C ILE A 19 -6.33 -3.28 10.26
N THR A 20 -7.03 -4.42 10.18
CA THR A 20 -6.48 -5.67 9.66
C THR A 20 -7.10 -5.98 8.30
N PHE A 21 -6.26 -6.19 7.30
CA PHE A 21 -6.67 -6.65 5.98
C PHE A 21 -6.48 -8.15 5.85
N SER A 22 -7.52 -8.85 5.40
CA SER A 22 -7.51 -10.31 5.24
C SER A 22 -8.33 -10.74 4.03
N ASN A 23 -7.65 -10.98 2.92
CA ASN A 23 -8.22 -11.53 1.69
C ASN A 23 -7.34 -12.69 1.16
N PRO A 24 -7.43 -13.90 1.79
CA PRO A 24 -6.60 -15.03 1.38
C PRO A 24 -6.92 -15.48 -0.06
N PRO A 25 -5.96 -16.12 -0.79
CA PRO A 25 -4.68 -16.58 -0.25
C PRO A 25 -3.54 -15.54 -0.28
N ALA A 26 -3.57 -14.55 -1.16
CA ALA A 26 -2.45 -13.67 -1.45
C ALA A 26 -2.68 -12.21 -1.03
N ASN A 27 -3.74 -11.94 -0.30
CA ASN A 27 -4.09 -10.61 0.18
C ASN A 27 -4.17 -9.54 -0.93
N LEU A 28 -4.77 -9.91 -2.07
CA LEU A 28 -5.01 -8.99 -3.17
C LEU A 28 -6.09 -7.97 -2.83
N ILE A 29 -5.90 -6.73 -3.26
CA ILE A 29 -6.85 -5.64 -3.06
C ILE A 29 -7.98 -5.78 -4.07
N VAL A 30 -9.21 -5.91 -3.59
CA VAL A 30 -10.44 -6.02 -4.39
C VAL A 30 -11.37 -4.82 -4.15
N GLY A 31 -12.45 -4.68 -4.93
CA GLY A 31 -13.38 -3.55 -4.82
C GLY A 31 -14.00 -3.40 -3.42
N GLU A 32 -14.36 -4.52 -2.77
CA GLU A 32 -14.86 -4.51 -1.39
C GLU A 32 -13.81 -3.94 -0.41
N THR A 33 -12.53 -4.33 -0.58
CA THR A 33 -11.43 -3.81 0.25
C THR A 33 -11.33 -2.28 0.14
N VAL A 34 -11.39 -1.75 -1.09
CA VAL A 34 -11.32 -0.29 -1.33
C VAL A 34 -12.48 0.43 -0.67
N THR A 35 -13.70 -0.09 -0.84
CA THR A 35 -14.91 0.50 -0.26
C THR A 35 -14.85 0.50 1.28
N ARG A 36 -14.56 -0.64 1.88
CA ARG A 36 -14.51 -0.77 3.35
C ARG A 36 -13.37 0.01 3.98
N LEU A 37 -12.21 0.03 3.32
CA LEU A 37 -11.08 0.81 3.79
C LEU A 37 -11.40 2.31 3.76
N HIS A 38 -12.03 2.79 2.69
CA HIS A 38 -12.47 4.17 2.58
C HIS A 38 -13.45 4.55 3.69
N GLU A 39 -14.52 3.77 3.87
CA GLU A 39 -15.51 3.97 4.93
C GLU A 39 -14.85 4.03 6.32
N THR A 40 -13.94 3.09 6.58
CA THR A 40 -13.21 3.00 7.86
C THR A 40 -12.32 4.24 8.09
N ILE A 41 -11.62 4.71 7.05
CA ILE A 41 -10.74 5.89 7.16
C ILE A 41 -11.56 7.17 7.35
N VAL A 42 -12.73 7.27 6.70
CA VAL A 42 -13.66 8.40 6.92
C VAL A 42 -14.16 8.38 8.37
N GLU A 43 -14.65 7.23 8.87
CA GLU A 43 -15.10 7.06 10.27
C GLU A 43 -14.01 7.49 11.26
N LEU A 44 -12.78 6.98 11.09
CA LEU A 44 -11.67 7.32 11.97
C LEU A 44 -11.26 8.80 11.87
N GLY A 45 -11.44 9.43 10.70
CA GLY A 45 -11.16 10.84 10.49
C GLY A 45 -12.12 11.77 11.26
N GLU A 46 -13.35 11.31 11.52
CA GLU A 46 -14.38 12.03 12.27
C GLU A 46 -14.29 11.77 13.78
N ASP A 47 -13.54 10.78 14.22
CA ASP A 47 -13.41 10.41 15.62
C ASP A 47 -12.42 11.36 16.35
N PRO A 48 -12.90 12.16 17.33
CA PRO A 48 -12.05 13.11 18.04
C PRO A 48 -11.00 12.45 18.94
N ASP A 49 -11.23 11.21 19.36
CA ASP A 49 -10.39 10.52 20.34
C ASP A 49 -9.22 9.76 19.69
N ILE A 50 -9.36 9.31 18.45
CA ILE A 50 -8.31 8.54 17.76
C ILE A 50 -7.04 9.37 17.60
N GLN A 51 -5.91 8.78 18.00
CA GLN A 51 -4.57 9.36 17.90
C GLN A 51 -3.60 8.52 17.08
N VAL A 52 -3.79 7.19 17.06
CA VAL A 52 -2.93 6.25 16.34
C VAL A 52 -3.77 5.19 15.66
N VAL A 53 -3.44 4.90 14.39
CA VAL A 53 -4.04 3.82 13.62
C VAL A 53 -2.94 2.91 13.09
N VAL A 54 -3.01 1.61 13.43
CA VAL A 54 -2.05 0.59 12.98
C VAL A 54 -2.68 -0.24 11.88
N PHE A 55 -2.01 -0.35 10.74
CA PHE A 55 -2.40 -1.20 9.62
C PHE A 55 -1.65 -2.53 9.69
N LYS A 56 -2.39 -3.64 9.70
CA LYS A 56 -1.88 -5.02 9.83
C LYS A 56 -2.45 -5.92 8.72
N SER A 57 -1.85 -7.09 8.55
CA SER A 57 -2.38 -8.17 7.70
C SER A 57 -2.78 -9.38 8.52
N GLY A 58 -3.91 -9.99 8.14
CA GLY A 58 -4.35 -11.29 8.65
C GLY A 58 -3.92 -12.47 7.79
N VAL A 59 -3.21 -12.25 6.68
CA VAL A 59 -2.74 -13.30 5.76
C VAL A 59 -1.23 -13.48 5.92
N PRO A 60 -0.75 -14.68 6.28
CA PRO A 60 0.68 -14.96 6.36
C PRO A 60 1.39 -14.64 5.03
N ASP A 61 2.63 -14.14 5.12
CA ASP A 61 3.54 -13.85 4.00
C ASP A 61 3.09 -12.74 3.03
N PHE A 62 1.90 -12.17 3.24
CA PHE A 62 1.37 -11.06 2.47
C PHE A 62 0.87 -9.95 3.40
N TYR A 63 1.27 -8.71 3.12
CA TYR A 63 0.69 -7.51 3.72
C TYR A 63 -0.50 -7.05 2.85
N PHE A 64 -0.74 -5.77 2.64
CA PHE A 64 -1.54 -5.34 1.50
C PHE A 64 -0.70 -5.61 0.25
N ASN A 65 -1.17 -6.51 -0.61
CA ASN A 65 -0.50 -6.83 -1.86
C ASN A 65 -0.98 -5.89 -2.98
N HIS A 66 -0.86 -6.25 -4.24
CA HIS A 66 -1.34 -5.43 -5.34
C HIS A 66 -2.86 -5.58 -5.58
N PHE A 67 -3.40 -4.75 -6.47
CA PHE A 67 -4.78 -4.88 -6.93
C PHE A 67 -5.00 -6.18 -7.69
N ASP A 68 -6.14 -6.83 -7.44
CA ASP A 68 -6.62 -7.94 -8.27
C ASP A 68 -7.17 -7.40 -9.61
N LEU A 69 -6.34 -7.44 -10.64
CA LEU A 69 -6.75 -6.97 -11.97
C LEU A 69 -7.80 -7.86 -12.62
N ALA A 70 -7.97 -9.11 -12.17
CA ALA A 70 -9.05 -9.96 -12.63
C ALA A 70 -10.44 -9.54 -12.10
N ALA A 71 -10.45 -8.84 -10.96
CA ALA A 71 -11.65 -8.30 -10.31
C ALA A 71 -11.88 -6.80 -10.61
N MET A 72 -11.26 -6.23 -11.64
CA MET A 72 -11.34 -4.79 -11.93
C MET A 72 -12.77 -4.26 -12.10
N ALA A 73 -13.68 -5.07 -12.60
CA ALA A 73 -15.09 -4.68 -12.78
C ALA A 73 -15.81 -4.38 -11.45
N ASP A 74 -15.30 -4.90 -10.33
CA ASP A 74 -15.88 -4.75 -8.99
C ASP A 74 -15.36 -3.51 -8.24
N PHE A 75 -14.39 -2.79 -8.82
CA PHE A 75 -13.87 -1.58 -8.17
C PHE A 75 -14.87 -0.43 -8.22
N PRO A 76 -15.01 0.32 -7.11
CA PRO A 76 -15.94 1.42 -7.07
C PRO A 76 -15.56 2.51 -8.07
N ALA A 77 -16.52 2.90 -8.90
CA ALA A 77 -16.35 4.02 -9.81
C ALA A 77 -16.30 5.36 -9.03
N PRO A 78 -15.59 6.38 -9.53
CA PRO A 78 -15.68 7.71 -8.98
C PRO A 78 -17.13 8.21 -8.91
N ALA A 79 -17.45 8.99 -7.88
CA ALA A 79 -18.82 9.50 -7.66
C ALA A 79 -19.30 10.47 -8.77
N ALA A 80 -18.35 11.10 -9.49
CA ALA A 80 -18.58 11.96 -10.66
C ALA A 80 -17.33 11.90 -11.56
N GLU A 81 -17.46 12.38 -12.80
CA GLU A 81 -16.36 12.34 -13.79
C GLU A 81 -15.11 13.11 -13.34
N ASP A 82 -15.29 14.18 -12.57
CA ASP A 82 -14.24 15.04 -12.01
C ASP A 82 -13.91 14.71 -10.54
N ALA A 83 -14.53 13.68 -9.96
CA ALA A 83 -14.27 13.28 -8.59
C ALA A 83 -12.88 12.64 -8.45
N ILE A 84 -12.25 12.90 -7.31
CA ILE A 84 -11.00 12.21 -6.95
C ILE A 84 -11.28 10.69 -6.84
N PRO A 85 -10.50 9.84 -7.51
CA PRO A 85 -10.65 8.39 -7.40
C PRO A 85 -10.53 7.92 -5.94
N ILE A 86 -11.35 6.97 -5.53
CA ILE A 86 -11.45 6.55 -4.13
C ILE A 86 -10.09 6.11 -3.56
N TRP A 87 -9.27 5.39 -4.33
CA TRP A 87 -7.93 5.01 -3.87
C TRP A 87 -7.02 6.22 -3.62
N THR A 88 -7.04 7.18 -4.53
CA THR A 88 -6.31 8.46 -4.36
C THR A 88 -6.83 9.22 -3.14
N GLU A 89 -8.15 9.24 -2.92
CA GLU A 89 -8.75 9.85 -1.74
C GLU A 89 -8.28 9.16 -0.45
N ILE A 90 -8.25 7.82 -0.40
CA ILE A 90 -7.75 7.03 0.74
C ILE A 90 -6.34 7.49 1.10
N VAL A 91 -5.39 7.47 0.16
CA VAL A 91 -3.99 7.80 0.43
C VAL A 91 -3.78 9.28 0.77
N LEU A 92 -4.60 10.18 0.25
CA LEU A 92 -4.60 11.60 0.63
C LEU A 92 -5.15 11.81 2.05
N ARG A 93 -6.25 11.14 2.42
CA ARG A 93 -6.82 11.20 3.77
C ARG A 93 -5.84 10.70 4.81
N LEU A 94 -5.17 9.59 4.57
CA LEU A 94 -4.16 9.01 5.50
C LEU A 94 -3.02 9.99 5.76
N THR A 95 -2.45 10.57 4.71
CA THR A 95 -1.33 11.52 4.88
C THR A 95 -1.73 12.79 5.61
N LYS A 96 -3.00 13.22 5.50
CA LYS A 96 -3.50 14.46 6.12
C LYS A 96 -4.26 14.25 7.42
N ALA A 97 -4.49 13.00 7.82
CA ALA A 97 -5.22 12.68 9.05
C ALA A 97 -4.59 13.37 10.28
N SER A 98 -5.43 13.73 11.24
CA SER A 98 -4.98 14.28 12.54
C SER A 98 -4.40 13.23 13.48
N TYR A 99 -4.50 11.95 13.11
CA TYR A 99 -3.89 10.81 13.81
C TYR A 99 -2.61 10.34 13.10
N ILE A 100 -1.79 9.60 13.83
CA ILE A 100 -0.56 8.99 13.30
C ILE A 100 -0.88 7.61 12.74
N THR A 101 -0.38 7.29 11.57
CA THR A 101 -0.55 6.00 10.91
C THR A 101 0.73 5.18 10.95
N ILE A 102 0.61 3.89 11.32
CA ILE A 102 1.71 2.94 11.39
C ILE A 102 1.38 1.74 10.50
N ALA A 103 2.22 1.46 9.51
CA ALA A 103 2.18 0.22 8.76
C ALA A 103 3.07 -0.82 9.46
N SER A 104 2.47 -1.93 9.95
CA SER A 104 3.14 -3.11 10.51
C SER A 104 3.23 -4.17 9.43
N ILE A 105 4.35 -4.21 8.72
CA ILE A 105 4.51 -4.93 7.45
C ILE A 105 5.15 -6.29 7.69
N ARG A 106 4.34 -7.36 7.51
CA ARG A 106 4.80 -8.74 7.62
C ARG A 106 4.42 -9.49 6.36
N GLY A 107 5.28 -9.43 5.34
CA GLY A 107 5.05 -10.09 4.06
C GLY A 107 5.15 -9.16 2.86
N ARG A 108 4.70 -9.66 1.72
CA ARG A 108 4.78 -8.97 0.43
C ARG A 108 3.86 -7.77 0.37
N THR A 109 4.43 -6.65 -0.06
CA THR A 109 3.81 -5.33 -0.10
C THR A 109 4.10 -4.74 -1.47
N ARG A 110 3.17 -4.88 -2.40
CA ARG A 110 3.39 -4.53 -3.81
C ARG A 110 2.32 -3.61 -4.35
N GLY A 111 2.66 -2.85 -5.40
CA GLY A 111 1.72 -2.00 -6.11
C GLY A 111 0.91 -1.12 -5.19
N GLY A 112 -0.42 -1.15 -5.30
CA GLY A 112 -1.32 -0.39 -4.45
C GLY A 112 -1.11 -0.60 -2.95
N GLY A 113 -0.77 -1.80 -2.51
CA GLY A 113 -0.46 -2.07 -1.10
C GLY A 113 0.82 -1.36 -0.64
N ASN A 114 1.84 -1.29 -1.49
CA ASN A 114 3.03 -0.50 -1.21
C ASN A 114 2.72 1.00 -1.22
N GLU A 115 1.87 1.47 -2.12
CA GLU A 115 1.41 2.87 -2.17
C GLU A 115 0.65 3.26 -0.90
N LEU A 116 -0.20 2.37 -0.36
CA LEU A 116 -0.84 2.53 0.94
C LEU A 116 0.19 2.62 2.07
N ALA A 117 1.18 1.74 2.09
CA ALA A 117 2.25 1.76 3.08
C ALA A 117 3.07 3.07 3.01
N LEU A 118 3.35 3.57 1.79
CA LEU A 118 4.02 4.86 1.58
C LEU A 118 3.17 6.06 2.03
N ALA A 119 1.85 5.92 2.08
CA ALA A 119 0.94 6.94 2.60
C ALA A 119 0.86 6.94 4.14
N CYS A 120 1.29 5.88 4.82
CA CYS A 120 1.40 5.86 6.27
C CYS A 120 2.58 6.69 6.76
N ASP A 121 2.48 7.24 7.98
CA ASP A 121 3.52 8.06 8.58
C ASP A 121 4.77 7.24 8.93
N LEU A 122 4.58 6.07 9.53
CA LEU A 122 5.64 5.17 9.96
C LEU A 122 5.46 3.79 9.33
N ARG A 123 6.57 3.16 8.93
CA ARG A 123 6.61 1.81 8.33
C ARG A 123 7.61 0.97 9.09
N TYR A 124 7.11 -0.07 9.76
CA TYR A 124 7.93 -1.08 10.44
C TYR A 124 7.74 -2.41 9.75
N ALA A 125 8.82 -3.08 9.43
CA ALA A 125 8.82 -4.28 8.60
C ALA A 125 9.46 -5.47 9.31
N SER A 126 8.91 -6.67 9.09
CA SER A 126 9.59 -7.93 9.42
C SER A 126 10.82 -8.08 8.53
N ARG A 127 12.00 -8.23 9.13
CA ARG A 127 13.26 -8.38 8.40
C ARG A 127 13.27 -9.64 7.54
N GLU A 128 12.71 -10.72 8.03
CA GLU A 128 12.73 -12.02 7.39
C GLU A 128 11.62 -12.22 6.37
N LYS A 129 10.50 -11.48 6.49
CA LYS A 129 9.30 -11.76 5.70
C LYS A 129 8.89 -10.64 4.75
N ALA A 130 9.18 -9.37 5.09
CA ALA A 130 8.71 -8.26 4.30
C ALA A 130 9.47 -8.14 2.98
N MET A 131 8.70 -7.97 1.90
CA MET A 131 9.19 -7.76 0.54
C MET A 131 8.43 -6.59 -0.08
N PHE A 132 9.13 -5.75 -0.81
CA PHE A 132 8.58 -4.52 -1.40
C PHE A 132 8.75 -4.50 -2.90
N GLY A 133 7.76 -3.98 -3.63
CA GLY A 133 7.87 -3.88 -5.08
C GLY A 133 6.80 -3.02 -5.73
N HIS A 134 7.07 -2.64 -6.97
CA HIS A 134 6.14 -2.01 -7.89
C HIS A 134 6.06 -2.84 -9.17
N PRO A 135 5.07 -3.75 -9.30
CA PRO A 135 4.98 -4.68 -10.43
C PRO A 135 4.43 -4.06 -11.72
N GLU A 136 3.94 -2.83 -11.65
CA GLU A 136 3.12 -2.20 -12.68
C GLU A 136 3.81 -2.17 -14.05
N VAL A 137 5.08 -1.72 -14.10
CA VAL A 137 5.80 -1.56 -15.38
C VAL A 137 6.02 -2.90 -16.09
N GLY A 138 6.31 -3.96 -15.33
CA GLY A 138 6.39 -5.31 -15.87
C GLY A 138 5.10 -5.80 -16.51
N GLY A 139 3.95 -5.34 -16.02
CA GLY A 139 2.62 -5.57 -16.59
C GLY A 139 2.22 -4.60 -17.70
N GLY A 140 3.07 -3.62 -18.04
CA GLY A 140 2.74 -2.56 -19.02
C GLY A 140 1.87 -1.45 -18.46
N LEU A 141 1.84 -1.28 -17.14
CA LEU A 141 1.12 -0.26 -16.40
C LEU A 141 2.08 0.75 -15.75
N VAL A 142 1.53 1.78 -15.13
CA VAL A 142 2.27 2.70 -14.27
C VAL A 142 1.63 2.73 -12.86
N PRO A 143 2.39 2.99 -11.79
CA PRO A 143 1.81 3.20 -10.47
C PRO A 143 0.88 4.41 -10.44
N GLY A 144 -0.30 4.30 -9.83
CA GLY A 144 -1.31 5.37 -9.84
C GLY A 144 -1.84 5.79 -8.48
N GLY A 145 -1.34 5.22 -7.38
CA GLY A 145 -1.74 5.54 -6.01
C GLY A 145 -0.71 6.36 -5.22
N GLY A 146 0.25 6.98 -5.92
CA GLY A 146 1.27 7.84 -5.32
C GLY A 146 2.64 7.18 -5.12
N GLY A 147 2.88 6.02 -5.73
CA GLY A 147 4.18 5.35 -5.71
C GLY A 147 5.27 6.19 -6.37
N THR A 148 4.99 6.73 -7.55
CA THR A 148 5.90 7.58 -8.32
C THR A 148 6.17 8.93 -7.65
N GLU A 149 5.25 9.45 -6.85
CA GLU A 149 5.37 10.73 -6.16
C GLU A 149 6.07 10.60 -4.82
N ARG A 150 5.78 9.52 -4.06
CA ARG A 150 6.28 9.35 -2.68
C ARG A 150 7.61 8.63 -2.60
N LEU A 151 7.79 7.54 -3.35
CA LEU A 151 8.99 6.71 -3.24
C LEU A 151 10.29 7.51 -3.51
N PRO A 152 10.39 8.37 -4.55
CA PRO A 152 11.60 9.16 -4.79
C PRO A 152 11.94 10.12 -3.64
N ARG A 153 10.95 10.55 -2.86
CA ARG A 153 11.15 11.43 -1.71
C ARG A 153 11.75 10.69 -0.50
N PHE A 154 11.51 9.38 -0.42
CA PHE A 154 12.07 8.53 0.64
C PHE A 154 13.45 7.98 0.30
N ILE A 155 13.63 7.44 -0.93
CA ILE A 155 14.84 6.67 -1.29
C ILE A 155 15.75 7.36 -2.32
N GLY A 156 15.34 8.52 -2.81
CA GLY A 156 16.02 9.25 -3.90
C GLY A 156 15.60 8.75 -5.28
N ARG A 157 15.85 9.60 -6.30
CA ARG A 157 15.37 9.42 -7.67
C ARG A 157 15.85 8.10 -8.30
N ASP A 158 17.13 7.81 -8.22
CA ASP A 158 17.73 6.71 -8.98
C ASP A 158 17.26 5.34 -8.44
N ARG A 159 17.19 5.19 -7.11
CA ARG A 159 16.67 3.98 -6.47
C ARG A 159 15.18 3.81 -6.74
N ALA A 160 14.41 4.89 -6.74
CA ALA A 160 12.98 4.83 -7.08
C ALA A 160 12.77 4.41 -8.53
N LEU A 161 13.56 4.92 -9.48
CA LEU A 161 13.53 4.47 -10.87
C LEU A 161 13.91 2.99 -10.98
N GLU A 162 14.98 2.55 -10.31
CA GLU A 162 15.36 1.14 -10.28
C GLU A 162 14.20 0.26 -9.78
N ALA A 163 13.61 0.60 -8.63
CA ALA A 163 12.56 -0.17 -8.01
C ALA A 163 11.28 -0.25 -8.88
N ILE A 164 10.87 0.87 -9.47
CA ILE A 164 9.64 0.94 -10.27
C ILE A 164 9.84 0.33 -11.66
N LEU A 165 10.94 0.66 -12.34
CA LEU A 165 11.17 0.22 -13.72
C LEU A 165 11.52 -1.26 -13.81
N SER A 166 12.21 -1.82 -12.81
CA SER A 166 12.58 -3.23 -12.81
C SER A 166 11.42 -4.17 -12.52
N SER A 167 10.38 -3.70 -11.83
CA SER A 167 9.29 -4.50 -11.27
C SER A 167 9.78 -5.67 -10.38
N SER A 168 10.97 -5.53 -9.81
CA SER A 168 11.59 -6.53 -8.94
C SER A 168 11.11 -6.40 -7.50
N ASP A 169 11.31 -7.46 -6.72
CA ASP A 169 11.09 -7.47 -5.28
C ASP A 169 12.37 -7.10 -4.52
N TYR A 170 12.21 -6.34 -3.45
CA TYR A 170 13.28 -5.85 -2.58
C TYR A 170 13.04 -6.30 -1.15
N ASP A 171 14.06 -6.85 -0.50
CA ASP A 171 13.97 -7.30 0.89
C ASP A 171 13.94 -6.12 1.90
N ALA A 172 13.62 -6.46 3.15
CA ALA A 172 13.46 -5.48 4.21
C ALA A 172 14.79 -4.81 4.60
N ASP A 173 15.92 -5.50 4.51
CA ASP A 173 17.24 -4.95 4.83
C ASP A 173 17.64 -3.87 3.82
N LEU A 174 17.38 -4.10 2.54
CA LEU A 174 17.63 -3.11 1.49
C LEU A 174 16.64 -1.96 1.60
N ALA A 175 15.38 -2.25 1.88
CA ALA A 175 14.35 -1.24 2.08
C ALA A 175 14.66 -0.31 3.26
N GLU A 176 15.15 -0.84 4.39
CA GLU A 176 15.63 -0.02 5.52
C GLU A 176 16.84 0.83 5.14
N ARG A 177 17.83 0.23 4.50
CA ARG A 177 19.07 0.90 4.07
C ARG A 177 18.80 2.06 3.11
N TRP A 178 17.79 1.94 2.27
CA TRP A 178 17.40 2.99 1.33
C TRP A 178 16.48 4.05 1.94
N GLY A 179 15.83 3.77 3.07
CA GLY A 179 14.84 4.64 3.70
C GLY A 179 13.40 4.40 3.20
N TRP A 180 13.16 3.27 2.51
CA TRP A 180 11.81 2.86 2.10
C TRP A 180 10.93 2.55 3.31
N VAL A 181 11.52 1.91 4.31
CA VAL A 181 10.89 1.69 5.62
C VAL A 181 11.65 2.40 6.74
N THR A 182 10.95 2.70 7.83
CA THR A 182 11.52 3.35 9.01
C THR A 182 12.49 2.42 9.74
N ARG A 183 12.12 1.14 9.87
CA ARG A 183 12.96 0.08 10.46
C ARG A 183 12.56 -1.29 9.96
N ALA A 184 13.56 -2.17 9.77
CA ALA A 184 13.40 -3.62 9.65
C ALA A 184 13.76 -4.27 10.99
N LEU A 185 12.82 -5.02 11.56
CA LEU A 185 12.92 -5.65 12.87
C LEU A 185 12.90 -7.18 12.73
N PRO A 186 13.58 -7.94 13.60
CA PRO A 186 13.37 -9.38 13.66
C PRO A 186 11.87 -9.69 13.76
N ASP A 187 11.38 -10.66 13.00
CA ASP A 187 9.94 -10.98 12.91
C ASP A 187 9.28 -11.19 14.27
N ALA A 188 9.99 -11.87 15.16
CA ALA A 188 9.52 -12.14 16.53
C ALA A 188 9.39 -10.87 17.41
N GLN A 189 9.97 -9.74 17.01
CA GLN A 189 9.96 -8.48 17.77
C GLN A 189 9.03 -7.43 17.16
N LEU A 190 8.52 -7.65 15.94
CA LEU A 190 7.78 -6.63 15.20
C LEU A 190 6.51 -6.19 15.95
N ASP A 191 5.70 -7.12 16.40
CA ASP A 191 4.42 -6.80 17.06
C ASP A 191 4.65 -6.05 18.37
N ASP A 192 5.52 -6.55 19.26
CA ASP A 192 5.84 -5.89 20.53
C ASP A 192 6.39 -4.48 20.33
N PHE A 193 7.23 -4.29 19.31
CA PHE A 193 7.78 -2.98 18.98
C PHE A 193 6.68 -2.02 18.48
N VAL A 194 5.84 -2.47 17.56
CA VAL A 194 4.74 -1.66 17.01
C VAL A 194 3.74 -1.29 18.10
N ASP A 195 3.33 -2.27 18.92
CA ASP A 195 2.37 -2.04 19.99
C ASP A 195 2.93 -1.08 21.06
N THR A 196 4.22 -1.21 21.42
CA THR A 196 4.91 -0.26 22.32
C THR A 196 4.96 1.15 21.73
N MET A 197 5.29 1.27 20.44
CA MET A 197 5.34 2.57 19.76
C MET A 197 3.95 3.20 19.66
N ALA A 198 2.94 2.42 19.28
CA ALA A 198 1.57 2.88 19.17
C ALA A 198 1.02 3.35 20.54
N ALA A 199 1.22 2.57 21.59
CA ALA A 199 0.81 2.93 22.95
C ALA A 199 1.53 4.21 23.44
N ARG A 200 2.83 4.35 23.13
CA ARG A 200 3.60 5.53 23.45
C ARG A 200 3.05 6.79 22.78
N LEU A 201 2.79 6.72 21.47
CA LEU A 201 2.23 7.85 20.70
C LEU A 201 0.80 8.17 21.18
N ALA A 202 -0.02 7.17 21.44
CA ALA A 202 -1.38 7.33 21.96
C ALA A 202 -1.43 7.98 23.36
N SER A 203 -0.32 8.01 24.11
CA SER A 203 -0.22 8.68 25.41
C SER A 203 0.19 10.17 25.32
N PHE A 204 0.52 10.66 24.12
CA PHE A 204 0.98 12.04 23.93
C PHE A 204 -0.19 12.98 23.63
N ASP A 205 0.08 14.28 23.63
CA ASP A 205 -0.91 15.27 23.22
C ASP A 205 -1.24 15.17 21.72
N LYS A 206 -2.51 14.92 21.40
CA LYS A 206 -3.01 14.78 20.02
C LYS A 206 -2.69 15.98 19.16
N THR A 207 -2.86 17.20 19.71
CA THR A 207 -2.64 18.44 18.97
C THR A 207 -1.17 18.59 18.58
N SER A 208 -0.25 18.25 19.49
CA SER A 208 1.19 18.28 19.22
C SER A 208 1.57 17.26 18.14
N LEU A 209 1.05 16.03 18.20
CA LEU A 209 1.29 14.99 17.18
C LEU A 209 0.82 15.46 15.81
N ALA A 210 -0.41 15.92 15.70
CA ALA A 210 -0.99 16.40 14.45
C ALA A 210 -0.23 17.62 13.88
N SER A 211 0.19 18.55 14.75
CA SER A 211 0.94 19.73 14.33
C SER A 211 2.32 19.37 13.77
N VAL A 212 3.05 18.47 14.45
CA VAL A 212 4.37 18.00 13.97
C VAL A 212 4.21 17.26 12.63
N LYS A 213 3.24 16.35 12.51
CA LYS A 213 2.92 15.68 11.25
C LYS A 213 2.66 16.70 10.13
N ALA A 214 1.80 17.69 10.35
CA ALA A 214 1.49 18.73 9.37
C ALA A 214 2.71 19.56 8.97
N MET A 215 3.62 19.87 9.91
CA MET A 215 4.86 20.59 9.64
C MET A 215 5.84 19.76 8.78
N VAL A 216 6.01 18.49 9.08
CA VAL A 216 6.84 17.56 8.29
C VAL A 216 6.24 17.37 6.90
N ASN A 217 4.93 17.18 6.81
CA ASN A 217 4.21 17.02 5.55
C ASN A 217 4.43 18.19 4.59
N ARG A 218 4.40 19.43 5.08
CA ARG A 218 4.66 20.62 4.24
C ARG A 218 6.04 20.60 3.55
N ALA A 219 7.02 19.95 4.17
CA ALA A 219 8.39 19.88 3.65
C ALA A 219 8.61 18.68 2.74
N THR A 220 7.77 17.64 2.81
CA THR A 220 8.09 16.33 2.24
C THR A 220 7.03 15.75 1.29
N LEU A 221 5.75 16.12 1.45
CA LEU A 221 4.72 15.53 0.62
C LEU A 221 4.68 16.13 -0.81
N PRO A 222 4.30 15.33 -1.81
CA PRO A 222 3.96 15.83 -3.13
C PRO A 222 2.69 16.67 -3.08
N PRO A 223 2.47 17.59 -4.05
CA PRO A 223 1.19 18.22 -4.26
C PRO A 223 0.08 17.18 -4.52
N ASP A 224 -1.13 17.41 -4.01
CA ASP A 224 -2.27 16.51 -4.25
C ASP A 224 -2.58 16.33 -5.74
N ALA A 225 -2.43 17.41 -6.52
CA ALA A 225 -2.66 17.38 -7.96
C ALA A 225 -1.76 16.37 -8.69
N ASP A 226 -0.53 16.14 -8.20
CA ASP A 226 0.38 15.17 -8.80
C ASP A 226 -0.15 13.75 -8.61
N LEU A 227 -0.75 13.43 -7.45
CA LEU A 227 -1.35 12.12 -7.20
C LEU A 227 -2.61 11.89 -8.05
N VAL A 228 -3.42 12.93 -8.25
CA VAL A 228 -4.60 12.84 -9.12
C VAL A 228 -4.17 12.62 -10.58
N ALA A 229 -3.14 13.34 -11.04
CA ALA A 229 -2.58 13.18 -12.37
C ALA A 229 -2.00 11.76 -12.58
N SER A 230 -1.26 11.25 -11.61
CA SER A 230 -0.69 9.89 -11.61
C SER A 230 -1.76 8.81 -11.76
N TYR A 231 -2.91 8.95 -11.08
CA TYR A 231 -4.02 8.04 -11.28
C TYR A 231 -4.58 8.11 -12.72
N GLY A 232 -4.66 9.30 -13.30
CA GLY A 232 -5.04 9.49 -14.71
C GLY A 232 -4.10 8.75 -15.67
N GLU A 233 -2.78 8.84 -15.44
CA GLU A 233 -1.78 8.10 -16.21
C GLU A 233 -1.94 6.59 -16.04
N PHE A 234 -2.20 6.10 -14.82
CA PHE A 234 -2.51 4.70 -14.59
C PHE A 234 -3.75 4.25 -15.37
N ALA A 235 -4.86 5.00 -15.26
CA ALA A 235 -6.10 4.67 -15.96
C ALA A 235 -5.90 4.67 -17.50
N HIS A 236 -5.13 5.62 -18.02
CA HIS A 236 -4.75 5.64 -19.43
C HIS A 236 -3.91 4.43 -19.82
N SER A 237 -2.95 4.01 -18.98
CA SER A 237 -2.08 2.87 -19.28
C SER A 237 -2.84 1.55 -19.45
N LEU A 238 -3.98 1.38 -18.80
CA LEU A 238 -4.89 0.22 -18.98
C LEU A 238 -5.44 0.10 -20.41
N THR A 239 -5.49 1.19 -21.17
CA THR A 239 -6.00 1.22 -22.54
C THR A 239 -4.92 1.02 -23.61
N LEU A 240 -3.65 1.02 -23.20
CA LEU A 240 -2.52 0.96 -24.13
C LEU A 240 -2.26 -0.47 -24.64
N PRO A 241 -1.80 -0.62 -25.89
CA PRO A 241 -1.44 -1.92 -26.44
C PRO A 241 -0.40 -2.68 -25.62
N GLY A 242 0.49 -1.94 -24.92
CA GLY A 242 1.52 -2.52 -24.06
C GLY A 242 0.96 -3.34 -22.89
N PHE A 243 -0.09 -2.87 -22.24
CA PHE A 243 -0.81 -3.64 -21.21
C PHE A 243 -1.59 -4.79 -21.81
N LEU A 244 -2.40 -4.52 -22.84
CA LEU A 244 -3.27 -5.51 -23.44
C LEU A 244 -2.51 -6.72 -23.98
N SER A 245 -1.34 -6.52 -24.59
CA SER A 245 -0.50 -7.61 -25.10
C SER A 245 0.13 -8.44 -23.97
N ARG A 246 0.59 -7.79 -22.89
CA ARG A 246 1.22 -8.46 -21.74
C ARG A 246 0.23 -9.21 -20.86
N ALA A 247 -0.99 -8.70 -20.72
CA ALA A 247 -2.03 -9.33 -19.92
C ALA A 247 -2.32 -10.76 -20.38
N ALA A 248 -2.37 -11.02 -21.69
CA ALA A 248 -2.59 -12.35 -22.23
C ALA A 248 -1.45 -13.33 -21.94
N GLY A 249 -0.20 -12.90 -22.17
CA GLY A 249 1.00 -13.72 -21.89
C GLY A 249 1.17 -13.99 -20.40
N PHE A 250 0.97 -12.98 -19.56
CA PHE A 250 1.04 -13.10 -18.11
C PHE A 250 -0.06 -14.05 -17.58
N GLY A 251 -1.28 -13.98 -18.09
CA GLY A 251 -2.37 -14.88 -17.71
C GLY A 251 -2.06 -16.35 -17.97
N ALA A 252 -1.41 -16.68 -19.10
CA ALA A 252 -0.97 -18.03 -19.39
C ALA A 252 0.12 -18.52 -18.42
N LEU A 253 1.08 -17.66 -18.11
CA LEU A 253 2.14 -17.97 -17.14
C LEU A 253 1.58 -18.11 -15.72
N ALA A 254 0.66 -17.26 -15.32
CA ALA A 254 -0.02 -17.31 -14.03
C ALA A 254 -0.76 -18.63 -13.82
N ALA A 255 -1.44 -19.13 -14.85
CA ALA A 255 -2.12 -20.42 -14.80
C ALA A 255 -1.15 -21.61 -14.60
N GLN A 256 0.08 -21.51 -15.09
CA GLN A 256 1.11 -22.54 -14.90
C GLN A 256 1.78 -22.43 -13.52
N ALA A 257 2.03 -21.21 -13.04
CA ALA A 257 2.71 -20.95 -11.77
C ALA A 257 1.82 -21.28 -10.57
N GLY A 258 0.50 -21.14 -10.71
CA GLY A 258 -0.43 -21.33 -9.59
C GLY A 258 -0.09 -20.42 -8.39
N PRO A 259 -0.13 -20.95 -7.15
CA PRO A 259 0.15 -20.15 -5.96
C PRO A 259 1.56 -19.55 -5.89
N ASP A 260 2.55 -20.12 -6.59
CA ASP A 260 3.93 -19.62 -6.62
C ASP A 260 4.04 -18.24 -7.30
N LEU A 261 3.09 -17.91 -8.17
CA LEU A 261 3.03 -16.62 -8.84
C LEU A 261 3.19 -15.46 -7.84
N GLU A 262 2.35 -15.46 -6.81
CA GLU A 262 2.30 -14.37 -5.85
C GLU A 262 3.54 -14.34 -4.93
N TYR A 263 4.22 -15.46 -4.77
CA TYR A 263 5.50 -15.48 -4.04
C TYR A 263 6.66 -14.88 -4.84
N ARG A 264 6.63 -14.98 -6.19
CA ARG A 264 7.72 -14.61 -7.09
C ARG A 264 7.27 -13.71 -8.25
N LEU A 265 6.31 -12.83 -8.00
CA LEU A 265 5.65 -12.02 -9.03
C LEU A 265 6.64 -11.25 -9.93
N GLY A 266 7.65 -10.61 -9.32
CA GLY A 266 8.67 -9.86 -10.08
C GLY A 266 9.46 -10.74 -11.07
N GLU A 267 9.79 -11.98 -10.67
CA GLU A 267 10.47 -12.93 -11.55
C GLU A 267 9.56 -13.36 -12.71
N TYR A 268 8.31 -13.70 -12.41
CA TYR A 268 7.35 -14.11 -13.44
C TYR A 268 7.04 -13.00 -14.44
N LEU A 269 6.97 -11.74 -13.99
CA LEU A 269 6.86 -10.59 -14.90
C LEU A 269 8.07 -10.48 -15.82
N GLY A 270 9.29 -10.66 -15.29
CA GLY A 270 10.51 -10.68 -16.10
C GLY A 270 10.49 -11.80 -17.15
N MET A 271 10.10 -13.02 -16.75
CA MET A 271 10.00 -14.18 -17.64
C MET A 271 8.95 -13.97 -18.76
N ALA A 272 7.77 -13.44 -18.41
CA ALA A 272 6.71 -13.18 -19.38
C ALA A 272 7.14 -12.18 -20.47
N ASN A 273 7.91 -11.14 -20.10
CA ASN A 273 8.40 -10.13 -21.04
C ASN A 273 9.59 -10.59 -21.90
N GLN A 274 10.34 -11.62 -21.48
CA GLN A 274 11.42 -12.19 -22.28
C GLN A 274 10.90 -13.16 -23.35
N GLN A 275 9.68 -13.65 -23.23
CA GLN A 275 9.04 -14.60 -24.14
C GLN A 275 8.11 -13.90 -25.17
N ALA A 276 7.84 -12.62 -24.99
CA ALA A 276 7.02 -11.77 -25.85
C ALA A 276 7.86 -11.09 -26.94
#